data_2b267dd41a01b27fb259ecfc12a3e293
#
_entry.id   2b267dd41a01b27fb259ecfc12a3e293
#
_cell.length_a   1.000
_cell.length_b   1.000
_cell.length_c   1.000
_cell.angle_alpha   90.00
_cell.angle_beta   90.00
_cell.angle_gamma   90.00
#
_symmetry.space_group_name_H-M   'P 1'
#
loop_
_entity.id
_entity.type
_entity.pdbx_description
1 polymer ?
#
loop_
_entity_poly.entity_id
_entity_poly.type
_entity_poly.pdbx_seq_one_letter_code
_entity_poly.pdbx_strand_id
1 'polypeptide(L)'
;MFMGMISQPDDLKLFVDDERINTVGVELVAPKPETPFTDSSIFETLHQRNLFAFVNALDLGNGYCGLHGYDDTVSILEGPQHGWGKLLALGADIIQTDWPEMLDAYRRQVA
;
A
#
# COMPACT_ATOMS: atom_id res chain seq x y z
N MET A 1 9.22 -16.67 7.48
CA MET A 1 8.92 -15.41 6.76
C MET A 1 7.42 -15.16 6.84
N PHE A 2 7.04 -13.97 7.24
CA PHE A 2 5.63 -13.66 7.49
C PHE A 2 5.30 -12.25 7.04
N MET A 3 4.12 -12.06 6.42
CA MET A 3 3.56 -10.75 6.09
C MET A 3 2.15 -10.68 6.66
N GLY A 4 1.91 -9.72 7.59
CA GLY A 4 0.61 -9.53 8.20
C GLY A 4 -0.24 -8.54 7.42
N MET A 5 -1.56 -8.63 7.58
CA MET A 5 -2.51 -7.65 7.05
C MET A 5 -3.03 -6.81 8.20
N ILE A 6 -3.02 -5.49 8.04
CA ILE A 6 -3.56 -4.58 9.06
C ILE A 6 -4.52 -3.58 8.43
N SER A 7 -5.57 -3.22 9.18
CA SER A 7 -6.53 -2.19 8.78
C SER A 7 -6.49 -0.97 9.71
N GLN A 8 -5.78 -1.06 10.82
CA GLN A 8 -5.59 0.02 11.78
C GLN A 8 -4.12 0.09 12.16
N PRO A 9 -3.56 1.29 12.41
CA PRO A 9 -2.15 1.42 12.80
C PRO A 9 -1.79 0.61 14.06
N ASP A 10 -2.72 0.51 15.02
CA ASP A 10 -2.47 -0.23 16.26
C ASP A 10 -2.31 -1.74 16.05
N ASP A 11 -2.83 -2.29 14.94
CA ASP A 11 -2.70 -3.71 14.63
C ASP A 11 -1.24 -4.11 14.38
N LEU A 12 -0.38 -3.14 14.08
CA LEU A 12 1.03 -3.40 13.81
C LEU A 12 1.73 -4.13 14.95
N LYS A 13 1.33 -3.84 16.18
CA LYS A 13 1.90 -4.47 17.37
C LYS A 13 1.71 -5.98 17.39
N LEU A 14 0.65 -6.49 16.76
CA LEU A 14 0.36 -7.92 16.71
C LEU A 14 1.43 -8.71 15.97
N PHE A 15 2.14 -8.06 15.04
CA PHE A 15 3.10 -8.73 14.16
C PHE A 15 4.53 -8.30 14.43
N VAL A 16 4.74 -7.04 14.78
CA VAL A 16 6.09 -6.45 14.85
C VAL A 16 6.72 -6.64 16.22
N ASP A 17 5.93 -6.59 17.28
CA ASP A 17 6.43 -6.67 18.64
C ASP A 17 6.54 -8.12 19.16
N ASP A 18 6.07 -9.12 18.41
CA ASP A 18 6.21 -10.52 18.79
C ASP A 18 7.46 -11.11 18.14
N GLU A 19 8.49 -11.33 18.92
CA GLU A 19 9.77 -11.86 18.47
C GLU A 19 9.70 -13.28 17.91
N ARG A 20 8.61 -14.01 18.20
CA ARG A 20 8.39 -15.36 17.66
C ARG A 20 7.97 -15.34 16.20
N ILE A 21 7.52 -14.17 15.68
CA ILE A 21 7.04 -14.01 14.32
C ILE A 21 8.12 -13.30 13.51
N ASN A 22 8.59 -13.96 12.44
CA ASN A 22 9.55 -13.37 11.52
C ASN A 22 8.81 -12.55 10.46
N THR A 23 8.35 -11.35 10.84
CA THR A 23 7.62 -10.44 9.95
C THR A 23 8.61 -9.71 9.05
N VAL A 24 8.38 -9.78 7.72
CA VAL A 24 9.22 -9.10 6.73
C VAL A 24 8.51 -7.91 6.09
N GLY A 25 7.19 -7.84 6.18
CA GLY A 25 6.39 -6.75 5.62
C GLY A 25 4.97 -6.78 6.13
N VAL A 26 4.23 -5.74 5.81
CA VAL A 26 2.85 -5.57 6.26
C VAL A 26 2.00 -5.06 5.11
N GLU A 27 0.85 -5.69 4.89
CA GLU A 27 -0.17 -5.22 3.95
C GLU A 27 -1.13 -4.26 4.67
N LEU A 28 -1.22 -3.03 4.16
CA LEU A 28 -2.12 -2.02 4.68
C LEU A 28 -3.44 -2.10 3.93
N VAL A 29 -4.51 -2.48 4.63
CA VAL A 29 -5.82 -2.74 4.03
C VAL A 29 -6.77 -1.60 4.36
N ALA A 30 -7.40 -1.03 3.33
CA ALA A 30 -8.39 0.03 3.48
C ALA A 30 -9.50 -0.18 2.45
N PRO A 31 -10.61 -0.84 2.83
CA PRO A 31 -11.69 -1.12 1.89
C PRO A 31 -12.53 0.11 1.52
N LYS A 32 -12.27 1.25 2.14
CA LYS A 32 -12.94 2.53 1.87
C LYS A 32 -11.93 3.61 1.58
N PRO A 33 -12.33 4.70 0.87
CA PRO A 33 -11.42 5.83 0.64
C PRO A 33 -10.88 6.44 1.94
N GLU A 34 -11.73 6.56 2.96
CA GLU A 34 -11.28 7.01 4.27
C GLU A 34 -10.54 5.86 4.96
N THR A 35 -9.33 6.14 5.42
CA THR A 35 -8.49 5.17 6.08
C THR A 35 -7.63 5.86 7.14
N PRO A 36 -7.29 5.15 8.25
CA PRO A 36 -6.37 5.71 9.25
C PRO A 36 -4.94 5.85 8.74
N PHE A 37 -4.61 5.30 7.56
CA PHE A 37 -3.28 5.45 6.95
C PHE A 37 -3.21 6.72 6.09
N THR A 38 -3.62 7.87 6.66
CA THR A 38 -3.81 9.13 5.91
C THR A 38 -2.52 9.87 5.58
N ASP A 39 -1.42 9.51 6.23
CA ASP A 39 -0.12 10.16 6.00
C ASP A 39 0.98 9.11 5.86
N SER A 40 2.21 9.58 5.65
CA SER A 40 3.35 8.69 5.46
C SER A 40 3.91 8.10 6.75
N SER A 41 3.38 8.44 7.92
CA SER A 41 3.99 8.04 9.20
C SER A 41 4.02 6.53 9.41
N ILE A 42 2.95 5.81 9.01
CA ILE A 42 2.94 4.35 9.13
C ILE A 42 4.00 3.72 8.21
N PHE A 43 4.17 4.28 7.01
CA PHE A 43 5.18 3.79 6.07
C PHE A 43 6.59 4.03 6.60
N GLU A 44 6.84 5.19 7.19
CA GLU A 44 8.13 5.50 7.80
C GLU A 44 8.43 4.56 8.98
N THR A 45 7.43 4.27 9.81
CA THR A 45 7.57 3.34 10.92
C THR A 45 7.96 1.94 10.44
N LEU A 46 7.31 1.45 9.37
CA LEU A 46 7.64 0.16 8.78
C LEU A 46 9.07 0.15 8.24
N HIS A 47 9.48 1.20 7.54
CA HIS A 47 10.82 1.28 6.96
C HIS A 47 11.90 1.37 8.03
N GLN A 48 11.65 2.07 9.13
CA GLN A 48 12.58 2.15 10.27
C GLN A 48 12.82 0.77 10.90
N ARG A 49 11.85 -0.14 10.77
CA ARG A 49 11.96 -1.51 11.28
C ARG A 49 12.41 -2.50 10.21
N ASN A 50 12.86 -2.02 9.05
CA ASN A 50 13.27 -2.83 7.90
C ASN A 50 12.14 -3.74 7.37
N LEU A 51 10.91 -3.24 7.42
CA LEU A 51 9.74 -3.92 6.89
C LEU A 51 9.29 -3.24 5.61
N PHE A 52 8.80 -4.02 4.65
CA PHE A 52 8.19 -3.42 3.46
C PHE A 52 6.69 -3.16 3.69
N ALA A 53 6.19 -2.14 2.99
CA ALA A 53 4.77 -1.78 2.98
C ALA A 53 4.12 -2.25 1.68
N PHE A 54 3.12 -3.12 1.80
CA PHE A 54 2.34 -3.65 0.68
C PHE A 54 0.97 -2.97 0.68
N VAL A 55 0.55 -2.43 -0.45
CA VAL A 55 -0.75 -1.79 -0.60
C VAL A 55 -1.48 -2.35 -1.81
N ASN A 56 -2.79 -2.17 -1.85
CA ASN A 56 -3.65 -2.69 -2.88
C ASN A 56 -4.22 -1.55 -3.71
N ALA A 57 -4.06 -1.62 -5.03
CA ALA A 57 -4.62 -0.67 -5.99
C ALA A 57 -5.74 -1.28 -6.84
N LEU A 58 -6.15 -2.52 -6.58
CA LEU A 58 -7.20 -3.18 -7.35
C LEU A 58 -8.53 -2.44 -7.21
N ASP A 59 -9.23 -2.28 -8.35
CA ASP A 59 -10.60 -1.82 -8.38
C ASP A 59 -11.49 -3.05 -8.60
N LEU A 60 -12.18 -3.49 -7.54
CA LEU A 60 -13.01 -4.69 -7.58
C LEU A 60 -14.46 -4.42 -7.97
N GLY A 61 -14.84 -3.16 -8.18
CA GLY A 61 -16.13 -2.80 -8.74
C GLY A 61 -17.33 -2.92 -7.81
N ASN A 62 -17.15 -3.27 -6.52
CA ASN A 62 -18.24 -3.49 -5.57
C ASN A 62 -18.17 -2.54 -4.37
N GLY A 63 -17.72 -1.32 -4.59
CA GLY A 63 -17.49 -0.35 -3.54
C GLY A 63 -16.13 -0.49 -2.85
N TYR A 64 -15.38 -1.53 -3.16
CA TYR A 64 -13.99 -1.65 -2.72
C TYR A 64 -13.12 -0.72 -3.57
N CYS A 65 -12.18 -0.04 -2.93
CA CYS A 65 -11.22 0.81 -3.61
C CYS A 65 -9.82 0.53 -3.06
N GLY A 66 -8.83 0.92 -3.83
CA GLY A 66 -7.45 0.89 -3.36
C GLY A 66 -7.25 1.86 -2.20
N LEU A 67 -6.09 1.82 -1.58
CA LEU A 67 -5.77 2.67 -0.44
C LEU A 67 -6.05 4.15 -0.79
N HIS A 68 -6.83 4.84 0.00
CA HIS A 68 -7.29 6.23 -0.23
C HIS A 68 -8.04 6.45 -1.54
N GLY A 69 -8.49 5.38 -2.22
CA GLY A 69 -9.06 5.51 -3.55
C GLY A 69 -8.03 5.72 -4.65
N TYR A 70 -6.75 5.57 -4.36
CA TYR A 70 -5.67 5.62 -5.35
C TYR A 70 -5.53 4.26 -6.02
N ASP A 71 -6.46 3.93 -6.90
CA ASP A 71 -6.57 2.62 -7.50
C ASP A 71 -6.14 2.59 -8.97
N ASP A 72 -6.21 1.39 -9.58
CA ASP A 72 -5.85 1.19 -10.97
C ASP A 72 -6.71 2.03 -11.91
N THR A 73 -8.01 2.13 -11.63
CA THR A 73 -8.93 2.89 -12.50
C THR A 73 -8.55 4.36 -12.55
N VAL A 74 -8.28 4.97 -11.40
CA VAL A 74 -7.82 6.36 -11.33
C VAL A 74 -6.49 6.52 -12.08
N SER A 75 -5.58 5.57 -11.91
CA SER A 75 -4.26 5.62 -12.53
C SER A 75 -4.33 5.57 -14.06
N ILE A 76 -5.26 4.78 -14.60
CA ILE A 76 -5.41 4.60 -16.04
C ILE A 76 -6.21 5.75 -16.67
N LEU A 77 -7.31 6.16 -16.04
CA LEU A 77 -8.24 7.14 -16.61
C LEU A 77 -7.79 8.58 -16.37
N GLU A 78 -7.20 8.88 -15.21
CA GLU A 78 -6.80 10.24 -14.84
C GLU A 78 -5.30 10.48 -14.92
N GLY A 79 -4.52 9.42 -14.97
CA GLY A 79 -3.06 9.46 -15.05
C GLY A 79 -2.41 8.75 -13.89
N PRO A 80 -1.25 8.08 -14.12
CA PRO A 80 -0.57 7.31 -13.08
C PRO A 80 -0.20 8.12 -11.84
N GLN A 81 0.09 9.40 -12.00
CA GLN A 81 0.46 10.29 -10.91
C GLN A 81 -0.69 10.53 -9.92
N HIS A 82 -1.93 10.32 -10.34
CA HIS A 82 -3.12 10.53 -9.50
C HIS A 82 -3.52 9.30 -8.69
N GLY A 83 -3.00 8.13 -9.04
CA GLY A 83 -3.24 6.86 -8.34
C GLY A 83 -1.95 6.26 -7.83
N TRP A 84 -1.27 5.48 -8.65
CA TRP A 84 -0.03 4.78 -8.27
C TRP A 84 1.04 5.74 -7.76
N GLY A 85 1.17 6.93 -8.36
CA GLY A 85 2.14 7.93 -7.92
C GLY A 85 1.89 8.40 -6.50
N LYS A 86 0.62 8.50 -6.09
CA LYS A 86 0.26 8.87 -4.72
C LYS A 86 0.64 7.76 -3.73
N LEU A 87 0.41 6.49 -4.11
CA LEU A 87 0.80 5.36 -3.28
C LEU A 87 2.33 5.28 -3.11
N LEU A 88 3.07 5.48 -4.19
CA LEU A 88 4.53 5.52 -4.13
C LEU A 88 5.03 6.67 -3.26
N ALA A 89 4.40 7.84 -3.36
CA ALA A 89 4.77 9.01 -2.56
C ALA A 89 4.51 8.80 -1.06
N LEU A 90 3.52 7.99 -0.69
CA LEU A 90 3.28 7.61 0.70
C LEU A 90 4.38 6.71 1.25
N GLY A 91 5.05 5.94 0.40
CA GLY A 91 6.10 5.04 0.81
C GLY A 91 5.81 3.57 0.54
N ALA A 92 4.83 3.25 -0.32
CA ALA A 92 4.54 1.87 -0.67
C ALA A 92 5.73 1.23 -1.40
N ASP A 93 6.10 0.04 -0.97
CA ASP A 93 7.18 -0.75 -1.60
C ASP A 93 6.62 -1.72 -2.63
N ILE A 94 5.44 -2.28 -2.35
CA ILE A 94 4.77 -3.22 -3.22
C ILE A 94 3.33 -2.76 -3.42
N ILE A 95 2.89 -2.71 -4.67
CA ILE A 95 1.53 -2.33 -5.04
C ILE A 95 0.90 -3.49 -5.80
N GLN A 96 -0.20 -4.03 -5.28
CA GLN A 96 -0.98 -5.02 -6.00
C GLN A 96 -1.85 -4.33 -7.05
N THR A 97 -1.73 -4.75 -8.31
CA THR A 97 -2.41 -4.13 -9.44
C THR A 97 -2.78 -5.17 -10.48
N ASP A 98 -3.85 -4.91 -11.24
CA ASP A 98 -4.19 -5.71 -12.43
C ASP A 98 -3.40 -5.27 -13.68
N TRP A 99 -2.60 -4.20 -13.56
CA TRP A 99 -1.87 -3.62 -14.69
C TRP A 99 -0.37 -3.51 -14.38
N PRO A 100 0.31 -4.64 -14.07
CA PRO A 100 1.69 -4.60 -13.58
C PRO A 100 2.68 -4.02 -14.59
N GLU A 101 2.46 -4.23 -15.89
CA GLU A 101 3.35 -3.70 -16.92
C GLU A 101 3.28 -2.18 -16.99
N MET A 102 2.07 -1.61 -16.88
CA MET A 102 1.87 -0.16 -16.88
C MET A 102 2.44 0.48 -15.63
N LEU A 103 2.22 -0.15 -14.48
CA LEU A 103 2.79 0.33 -13.22
C LEU A 103 4.32 0.30 -13.26
N ASP A 104 4.90 -0.78 -13.77
CA ASP A 104 6.36 -0.90 -13.85
C ASP A 104 6.96 0.17 -14.77
N ALA A 105 6.33 0.42 -15.92
CA ALA A 105 6.77 1.48 -16.83
C ALA A 105 6.72 2.85 -16.16
N TYR A 106 5.66 3.16 -15.43
CA TYR A 106 5.52 4.41 -14.72
C TYR A 106 6.60 4.54 -13.62
N ARG A 107 6.79 3.49 -12.85
CA ARG A 107 7.77 3.48 -11.76
C ARG A 107 9.18 3.77 -12.27
N ARG A 108 9.54 3.25 -13.43
CA ARG A 108 10.85 3.50 -14.06
C ARG A 108 11.01 4.95 -14.48
N GLN A 109 9.92 5.61 -14.88
CA GLN A 109 9.96 7.02 -15.29
C GLN A 109 10.21 7.96 -14.11
N VAL A 110 9.72 7.61 -12.91
CA VAL A 110 9.79 8.48 -11.73
C VAL A 110 10.89 8.08 -10.74
N ALA A 111 11.59 7.01 -11.02
CA ALA A 111 12.68 6.53 -10.16
C ALA A 111 13.92 7.42 -10.27
#